data_c5204e65063e97a7610bb69b56e18182
#
_entry.id   c5204e65063e97a7610bb69b56e18182
#
_cell.length_a   1.000
_cell.length_b   1.000
_cell.length_c   1.000
_cell.angle_alpha   90.00
_cell.angle_beta   90.00
_cell.angle_gamma   90.00
#
_symmetry.space_group_name_H-M   'P 1'
#
loop_
_entity.id
_entity.type
_entity.pdbx_description
1 polymer ?
#
loop_
_entity_poly.entity_id
_entity_poly.type
_entity_poly.pdbx_seq_one_letter_code
_entity_poly.pdbx_strand_id
1 'polypeptide(L)'
;EVADGLAVLLAFGRPHLYEGWTLAEMERPLVQMASWGVRKVLFTYAVGGLQPDLGLGALVLLETVVDLQARAEGEPSRLRAASSPEVLAEAAVALRGAGPVRCGKYVAVVGPQYESPTEARWLRRFGDVVGMSGAFEARTADRLGMEYVALAAVVNRAAAADSHDAVLLAAGELRESLGRGVSRLVRMLAWRADHDGPDGSTVDGRR
;
A
#
# COMPACT_ATOMS: atom_id res chain seq x y z
N GLU A 1 -0.97 -0.60 -21.12
CA GLU A 1 -1.59 0.63 -21.63
C GLU A 1 -2.42 1.22 -20.51
N VAL A 2 -2.04 2.38 -20.02
CA VAL A 2 -2.82 3.20 -19.12
C VAL A 2 -3.77 4.01 -19.99
N ALA A 3 -5.02 4.21 -19.52
CA ALA A 3 -6.11 4.83 -20.28
C ALA A 3 -5.65 6.06 -21.09
N ASP A 4 -6.15 6.20 -22.33
CA ASP A 4 -5.83 7.29 -23.24
C ASP A 4 -5.94 8.66 -22.54
N GLY A 5 -4.84 9.40 -22.56
CA GLY A 5 -4.76 10.77 -22.01
C GLY A 5 -4.37 10.88 -20.53
N LEU A 6 -4.19 9.77 -19.80
CA LEU A 6 -3.76 9.80 -18.41
C LEU A 6 -2.23 9.88 -18.27
N ALA A 7 -1.72 10.94 -17.66
CA ALA A 7 -0.32 11.03 -17.28
C ALA A 7 -0.09 10.34 -15.94
N VAL A 8 0.77 9.31 -15.91
CA VAL A 8 1.15 8.58 -14.69
C VAL A 8 2.63 8.74 -14.42
N LEU A 9 2.97 9.24 -13.23
CA LEU A 9 4.33 9.28 -12.74
C LEU A 9 4.65 7.97 -11.99
N LEU A 10 5.66 7.25 -12.45
CA LEU A 10 6.14 6.04 -11.79
C LEU A 10 7.38 6.35 -10.95
N ALA A 11 7.31 6.11 -9.65
CA ALA A 11 8.46 6.17 -8.76
C ALA A 11 9.04 4.76 -8.55
N PHE A 12 10.31 4.58 -8.90
CA PHE A 12 11.03 3.34 -8.70
C PHE A 12 11.94 3.46 -7.48
N GLY A 13 11.87 2.47 -6.60
CA GLY A 13 12.59 2.48 -5.32
C GLY A 13 11.86 3.26 -4.23
N ARG A 14 12.35 3.09 -3.01
CA ARG A 14 11.77 3.69 -1.80
C ARG A 14 12.84 3.76 -0.73
N PRO A 15 13.01 4.90 -0.05
CA PRO A 15 13.88 5.00 1.11
C PRO A 15 13.27 4.27 2.30
N HIS A 16 14.11 3.72 3.18
CA HIS A 16 13.68 3.06 4.41
C HIS A 16 14.42 3.64 5.63
N LEU A 17 13.77 3.60 6.79
CA LEU A 17 14.36 4.12 8.03
C LEU A 17 15.69 3.45 8.40
N TYR A 18 15.84 2.15 8.12
CA TYR A 18 17.07 1.42 8.41
C TYR A 18 18.26 1.85 7.55
N GLU A 19 18.04 2.57 6.47
CA GLU A 19 19.09 3.13 5.60
C GLU A 19 19.68 4.43 6.20
N GLY A 20 19.13 4.93 7.30
CA GLY A 20 19.59 6.13 7.99
C GLY A 20 18.96 7.43 7.52
N TRP A 21 17.95 7.37 6.63
CA TRP A 21 17.21 8.54 6.19
C TRP A 21 16.39 9.14 7.36
N THR A 22 16.37 10.45 7.44
CA THR A 22 15.43 11.17 8.32
C THR A 22 14.02 11.12 7.76
N LEU A 23 13.01 11.26 8.62
CA LEU A 23 11.62 11.34 8.17
C LEU A 23 11.41 12.44 7.12
N ALA A 24 12.03 13.60 7.30
CA ALA A 24 11.95 14.71 6.35
C ALA A 24 12.50 14.34 4.96
N GLU A 25 13.58 13.55 4.91
CA GLU A 25 14.14 13.06 3.64
C GLU A 25 13.23 12.01 2.98
N MET A 26 12.64 11.13 3.79
CA MET A 26 11.71 10.11 3.29
C MET A 26 10.41 10.71 2.72
N GLU A 27 9.97 11.86 3.23
CA GLU A 27 8.79 12.60 2.75
C GLU A 27 9.03 13.34 1.43
N ARG A 28 10.28 13.73 1.12
CA ARG A 28 10.64 14.55 -0.05
C ARG A 28 10.05 14.05 -1.37
N PRO A 29 10.06 12.76 -1.72
CA PRO A 29 9.50 12.30 -2.99
C PRO A 29 8.03 12.68 -3.14
N LEU A 30 7.19 12.46 -2.10
CA LEU A 30 5.77 12.82 -2.15
C LEU A 30 5.55 14.33 -2.17
N VAL A 31 6.31 15.09 -1.39
CA VAL A 31 6.26 16.56 -1.40
C VAL A 31 6.61 17.09 -2.78
N GLN A 32 7.63 16.55 -3.42
CA GLN A 32 8.03 16.95 -4.78
C GLN A 32 6.95 16.58 -5.81
N MET A 33 6.37 15.39 -5.74
CA MET A 33 5.28 14.99 -6.62
C MET A 33 4.04 15.88 -6.44
N ALA A 34 3.70 16.23 -5.20
CA ALA A 34 2.62 17.16 -4.90
C ALA A 34 2.87 18.55 -5.52
N SER A 35 4.12 19.04 -5.50
CA SER A 35 4.50 20.31 -6.12
C SER A 35 4.38 20.29 -7.66
N TRP A 36 4.52 19.12 -8.27
CA TRP A 36 4.28 18.91 -9.72
C TRP A 36 2.81 18.75 -10.09
N GLY A 37 1.91 18.82 -9.10
CA GLY A 37 0.47 18.71 -9.33
C GLY A 37 -0.10 17.30 -9.16
N VAL A 38 0.69 16.32 -8.72
CA VAL A 38 0.16 14.97 -8.39
C VAL A 38 -0.80 15.10 -7.21
N ARG A 39 -2.01 14.58 -7.35
CA ARG A 39 -3.07 14.62 -6.34
C ARG A 39 -3.55 13.24 -5.93
N LYS A 40 -3.30 12.22 -6.76
CA LYS A 40 -3.74 10.84 -6.53
C LYS A 40 -2.55 9.89 -6.53
N VAL A 41 -2.48 8.99 -5.55
CA VAL A 41 -1.33 8.10 -5.34
C VAL A 41 -1.79 6.66 -5.14
N LEU A 42 -1.18 5.75 -5.89
CA LEU A 42 -1.24 4.32 -5.61
C LEU A 42 0.07 3.87 -4.98
N PHE A 43 0.02 3.48 -3.72
CA PHE A 43 1.15 2.83 -3.06
C PHE A 43 1.13 1.32 -3.31
N THR A 44 2.29 0.75 -3.63
CA THR A 44 2.47 -0.70 -3.71
C THR A 44 3.56 -1.15 -2.76
N TYR A 45 3.33 -2.24 -2.02
CA TYR A 45 4.29 -2.76 -1.03
C TYR A 45 4.56 -4.25 -1.25
N ALA A 46 5.82 -4.64 -1.17
CA ALA A 46 6.23 -6.03 -0.96
C ALA A 46 6.23 -6.30 0.56
N VAL A 47 5.54 -7.35 1.00
CA VAL A 47 5.27 -7.60 2.42
C VAL A 47 5.44 -9.06 2.81
N GLY A 48 5.72 -9.31 4.09
CA GLY A 48 5.61 -10.62 4.71
C GLY A 48 4.17 -10.91 5.16
N GLY A 49 3.65 -12.09 4.83
CA GLY A 49 2.35 -12.55 5.33
C GLY A 49 2.44 -12.95 6.80
N LEU A 50 1.64 -12.33 7.66
CA LEU A 50 1.57 -12.67 9.09
C LEU A 50 0.52 -13.75 9.36
N GLN A 51 -0.58 -13.77 8.63
CA GLN A 51 -1.66 -14.73 8.83
C GLN A 51 -1.37 -16.05 8.11
N PRO A 52 -1.72 -17.21 8.70
CA PRO A 52 -1.42 -18.54 8.13
C PRO A 52 -2.05 -18.78 6.76
N ASP A 53 -3.18 -18.13 6.48
CA ASP A 53 -3.95 -18.22 5.24
C ASP A 53 -3.50 -17.22 4.15
N LEU A 54 -2.52 -16.36 4.46
CA LEU A 54 -1.88 -15.49 3.48
C LEU A 54 -0.67 -16.19 2.86
N GLY A 55 -0.90 -16.81 1.71
CA GLY A 55 0.14 -17.44 0.90
C GLY A 55 0.96 -16.44 0.07
N LEU A 56 2.08 -16.94 -0.46
CA LEU A 56 2.88 -16.21 -1.45
C LEU A 56 2.01 -15.83 -2.66
N GLY A 57 2.21 -14.64 -3.19
CA GLY A 57 1.45 -14.13 -4.33
C GLY A 57 0.08 -13.52 -3.99
N ALA A 58 -0.37 -13.61 -2.74
CA ALA A 58 -1.62 -12.98 -2.33
C ALA A 58 -1.52 -11.45 -2.39
N LEU A 59 -2.59 -10.81 -2.87
CA LEU A 59 -2.75 -9.37 -2.84
C LEU A 59 -3.60 -8.95 -1.64
N VAL A 60 -3.19 -7.89 -0.95
CA VAL A 60 -3.91 -7.32 0.19
C VAL A 60 -4.17 -5.85 -0.08
N LEU A 61 -5.44 -5.50 -0.25
CA LEU A 61 -5.89 -4.10 -0.24
C LEU A 61 -5.84 -3.62 1.21
N LEU A 62 -5.03 -2.60 1.47
CA LEU A 62 -4.76 -2.16 2.83
C LEU A 62 -5.85 -1.21 3.32
N GLU A 63 -6.39 -1.47 4.50
CA GLU A 63 -7.37 -0.64 5.19
C GLU A 63 -6.70 0.27 6.23
N THR A 64 -5.69 -0.26 6.91
CA THR A 64 -5.04 0.39 8.03
C THR A 64 -3.55 0.09 8.01
N VAL A 65 -2.75 1.09 8.34
CA VAL A 65 -1.33 0.94 8.68
C VAL A 65 -1.17 1.11 10.19
N VAL A 66 -0.62 0.10 10.86
CA VAL A 66 -0.22 0.15 12.26
C VAL A 66 1.27 0.51 12.29
N ASP A 67 1.58 1.72 12.73
CA ASP A 67 2.93 2.25 12.74
C ASP A 67 3.66 1.85 14.03
N LEU A 68 4.62 0.93 13.90
CA LEU A 68 5.58 0.57 14.94
C LEU A 68 6.98 1.16 14.68
N GLN A 69 7.14 1.98 13.64
CA GLN A 69 8.40 2.65 13.29
C GLN A 69 8.60 3.94 14.10
N ALA A 70 7.50 4.63 14.43
CA ALA A 70 7.57 5.85 15.21
C ALA A 70 7.96 5.52 16.65
N ARG A 71 9.05 6.14 17.13
CA ARG A 71 9.45 6.13 18.54
C ARG A 71 8.63 7.16 19.33
N ALA A 72 7.31 7.07 19.24
CA ALA A 72 6.46 7.88 20.08
C ALA A 72 6.26 7.16 21.42
N GLU A 73 6.36 7.89 22.51
CA GLU A 73 5.88 7.44 23.81
C GLU A 73 4.36 7.26 23.70
N GLY A 74 3.88 6.03 23.73
CA GLY A 74 2.46 5.74 23.66
C GLY A 74 2.08 4.49 22.85
N GLU A 75 0.80 4.33 22.63
CA GLU A 75 0.24 3.26 21.82
C GLU A 75 0.64 3.39 20.34
N PRO A 76 0.83 2.27 19.63
CA PRO A 76 1.11 2.29 18.19
C PRO A 76 0.07 3.11 17.44
N SER A 77 0.52 4.05 16.62
CA SER A 77 -0.41 4.88 15.84
C SER A 77 -1.05 4.05 14.74
N ARG A 78 -2.35 4.31 14.50
CA ARG A 78 -3.12 3.70 13.43
C ARG A 78 -3.43 4.75 12.38
N LEU A 79 -2.96 4.50 11.17
CA LEU A 79 -3.15 5.37 10.02
C LEU A 79 -4.10 4.69 9.04
N ARG A 80 -4.86 5.47 8.31
CA ARG A 80 -5.59 4.93 7.15
C ARG A 80 -4.61 4.50 6.07
N ALA A 81 -4.95 3.50 5.30
CA ALA A 81 -4.19 3.07 4.12
C ALA A 81 -4.91 3.43 2.80
N ALA A 82 -6.02 4.15 2.92
CA ALA A 82 -6.73 4.84 1.84
C ALA A 82 -7.20 6.19 2.38
N SER A 83 -7.29 7.18 1.51
CA SER A 83 -7.64 8.56 1.88
C SER A 83 -9.04 8.68 2.49
N SER A 84 -9.97 7.83 2.04
CA SER A 84 -11.32 7.76 2.62
C SER A 84 -11.92 6.35 2.55
N PRO A 85 -13.00 6.06 3.32
CA PRO A 85 -13.72 4.80 3.22
C PRO A 85 -14.32 4.57 1.83
N GLU A 86 -14.74 5.62 1.13
CA GLU A 86 -15.31 5.57 -0.21
C GLU A 86 -14.25 5.12 -1.22
N VAL A 87 -13.06 5.71 -1.19
CA VAL A 87 -11.92 5.31 -2.03
C VAL A 87 -11.55 3.85 -1.79
N LEU A 88 -11.56 3.41 -0.53
CA LEU A 88 -11.29 2.02 -0.18
C LEU A 88 -12.36 1.07 -0.76
N ALA A 89 -13.63 1.42 -0.65
CA ALA A 89 -14.73 0.61 -1.16
C ALA A 89 -14.68 0.50 -2.70
N GLU A 90 -14.43 1.59 -3.40
CA GLU A 90 -14.25 1.60 -4.85
C GLU A 90 -13.02 0.80 -5.29
N ALA A 91 -11.92 0.89 -4.56
CA ALA A 91 -10.73 0.09 -4.80
C ALA A 91 -11.02 -1.42 -4.65
N ALA A 92 -11.79 -1.80 -3.63
CA ALA A 92 -12.21 -3.19 -3.45
C ALA A 92 -13.08 -3.69 -4.62
N VAL A 93 -13.97 -2.85 -5.14
CA VAL A 93 -14.76 -3.15 -6.34
C VAL A 93 -13.87 -3.26 -7.58
N ALA A 94 -12.96 -2.31 -7.79
CA ALA A 94 -12.05 -2.29 -8.93
C ALA A 94 -11.16 -3.54 -8.97
N LEU A 95 -10.77 -4.07 -7.82
CA LEU A 95 -9.91 -5.25 -7.72
C LEU A 95 -10.65 -6.59 -7.96
N ARG A 96 -11.97 -6.60 -8.10
CA ARG A 96 -12.71 -7.83 -8.44
C ARG A 96 -12.19 -8.40 -9.75
N GLY A 97 -11.76 -9.67 -9.72
CA GLY A 97 -11.18 -10.36 -10.88
C GLY A 97 -9.70 -10.05 -11.18
N ALA A 98 -8.99 -9.31 -10.31
CA ALA A 98 -7.55 -9.15 -10.41
C ALA A 98 -6.78 -10.40 -9.91
N GLY A 99 -7.44 -11.27 -9.16
CA GLY A 99 -6.90 -12.44 -8.49
C GLY A 99 -7.47 -12.55 -7.07
N PRO A 100 -6.92 -13.42 -6.22
CA PRO A 100 -7.30 -13.48 -4.81
C PRO A 100 -6.82 -12.22 -4.09
N VAL A 101 -7.74 -11.30 -3.86
CA VAL A 101 -7.49 -10.05 -3.12
C VAL A 101 -8.34 -10.07 -1.85
N ARG A 102 -7.72 -9.76 -0.72
CA ARG A 102 -8.44 -9.54 0.54
C ARG A 102 -8.13 -8.15 1.10
N CYS A 103 -9.00 -7.62 1.92
CA CYS A 103 -8.71 -6.45 2.73
C CYS A 103 -7.92 -6.85 3.97
N GLY A 104 -7.04 -5.98 4.44
CA GLY A 104 -6.21 -6.29 5.61
C GLY A 104 -5.43 -5.10 6.16
N LYS A 105 -4.71 -5.39 7.26
CA LYS A 105 -3.94 -4.40 8.01
C LYS A 105 -2.45 -4.64 7.81
N TYR A 106 -1.74 -3.56 7.54
CA TYR A 106 -0.29 -3.54 7.40
C TYR A 106 0.35 -3.12 8.72
N VAL A 107 1.37 -3.84 9.16
CA VAL A 107 2.20 -3.48 10.32
C VAL A 107 3.53 -2.96 9.80
N ALA A 108 3.84 -1.70 10.08
CA ALA A 108 5.10 -1.08 9.70
C ALA A 108 6.14 -1.26 10.81
N VAL A 109 7.25 -1.90 10.50
CA VAL A 109 8.40 -2.13 11.39
C VAL A 109 9.65 -1.47 10.81
N VAL A 110 10.67 -1.23 11.63
CA VAL A 110 11.88 -0.52 11.18
C VAL A 110 12.71 -1.38 10.20
N GLY A 111 12.92 -2.66 10.48
CA GLY A 111 13.89 -3.50 9.76
C GLY A 111 15.34 -3.19 10.17
N PRO A 112 16.37 -3.62 9.39
CA PRO A 112 16.31 -4.35 8.09
C PRO A 112 16.09 -5.86 8.22
N GLN A 113 16.15 -6.43 9.43
CA GLN A 113 16.00 -7.87 9.65
C GLN A 113 14.54 -8.27 9.44
N TYR A 114 14.33 -9.46 8.87
CA TYR A 114 13.06 -10.13 8.86
C TYR A 114 12.69 -10.63 10.27
N GLU A 115 11.41 -10.81 10.49
CA GLU A 115 10.85 -11.17 11.77
C GLU A 115 11.24 -12.60 12.18
N SER A 116 11.67 -12.75 13.43
CA SER A 116 11.76 -14.06 14.06
C SER A 116 10.36 -14.70 14.27
N PRO A 117 10.26 -16.00 14.50
CA PRO A 117 8.96 -16.66 14.77
C PRO A 117 8.20 -16.05 15.95
N THR A 118 8.90 -15.52 16.94
CA THR A 118 8.28 -14.88 18.11
C THR A 118 7.75 -13.50 17.77
N GLU A 119 8.51 -12.69 17.03
CA GLU A 119 8.08 -11.40 16.54
C GLU A 119 6.88 -11.53 15.60
N ALA A 120 6.92 -12.46 14.65
CA ALA A 120 5.81 -12.69 13.74
C ALA A 120 4.51 -13.07 14.49
N ARG A 121 4.61 -13.93 15.51
CA ARG A 121 3.46 -14.26 16.38
C ARG A 121 2.93 -13.05 17.15
N TRP A 122 3.81 -12.17 17.60
CA TRP A 122 3.42 -10.96 18.30
C TRP A 122 2.77 -9.94 17.35
N LEU A 123 3.38 -9.69 16.18
CA LEU A 123 2.91 -8.76 15.16
C LEU A 123 1.54 -9.17 14.58
N ARG A 124 1.25 -10.47 14.49
CA ARG A 124 -0.04 -11.00 14.05
C ARG A 124 -1.24 -10.47 14.85
N ARG A 125 -1.03 -10.00 16.06
CA ARG A 125 -2.06 -9.38 16.91
C ARG A 125 -2.46 -7.98 16.40
N PHE A 126 -1.61 -7.36 15.60
CA PHE A 126 -1.79 -5.99 15.12
C PHE A 126 -2.23 -5.93 13.66
N GLY A 127 -1.86 -6.91 12.84
CA GLY A 127 -2.19 -6.90 11.43
C GLY A 127 -2.03 -8.22 10.70
N ASP A 128 -2.22 -8.15 9.39
CA ASP A 128 -2.26 -9.29 8.48
C ASP A 128 -0.96 -9.46 7.70
N VAL A 129 -0.29 -8.35 7.42
CA VAL A 129 0.98 -8.29 6.71
C VAL A 129 1.96 -7.36 7.40
N VAL A 130 3.25 -7.58 7.19
CA VAL A 130 4.33 -6.78 7.78
C VAL A 130 5.29 -6.27 6.71
N GLY A 131 5.82 -5.07 6.90
CA GLY A 131 6.86 -4.51 6.04
C GLY A 131 7.56 -3.33 6.69
N MET A 132 8.54 -2.77 5.99
CA MET A 132 9.50 -1.78 6.54
C MET A 132 9.28 -0.36 6.01
N SER A 133 8.12 -0.10 5.41
CA SER A 133 7.74 1.19 4.80
C SER A 133 6.28 1.52 5.08
N GLY A 134 5.68 2.44 4.34
CA GLY A 134 4.22 2.66 4.29
C GLY A 134 3.68 3.64 5.32
N ALA A 135 4.14 3.62 6.57
CA ALA A 135 3.57 4.47 7.62
C ALA A 135 3.81 5.96 7.34
N PHE A 136 5.05 6.34 7.03
CA PHE A 136 5.37 7.74 6.71
C PHE A 136 4.72 8.20 5.40
N GLU A 137 4.60 7.31 4.40
CA GLU A 137 3.95 7.62 3.11
C GLU A 137 2.47 7.92 3.29
N ALA A 138 1.74 7.06 4.02
CA ALA A 138 0.32 7.29 4.33
C ALA A 138 0.12 8.60 5.10
N ARG A 139 0.95 8.86 6.11
CA ARG A 139 0.91 10.11 6.89
C ARG A 139 1.21 11.33 6.03
N THR A 140 2.21 11.24 5.14
CA THR A 140 2.58 12.35 4.27
C THR A 140 1.51 12.63 3.24
N ALA A 141 0.94 11.60 2.61
CA ALA A 141 -0.15 11.75 1.65
C ALA A 141 -1.38 12.40 2.31
N ASP A 142 -1.75 11.96 3.50
CA ASP A 142 -2.86 12.54 4.29
C ASP A 142 -2.61 14.02 4.61
N ARG A 143 -1.40 14.37 5.07
CA ARG A 143 -0.99 15.74 5.37
C ARG A 143 -0.98 16.65 4.13
N LEU A 144 -0.65 16.10 2.97
CA LEU A 144 -0.65 16.82 1.68
C LEU A 144 -2.03 16.89 1.02
N GLY A 145 -3.06 16.29 1.63
CA GLY A 145 -4.41 16.22 1.05
C GLY A 145 -4.48 15.42 -0.25
N MET A 146 -3.58 14.44 -0.42
CA MET A 146 -3.58 13.58 -1.60
C MET A 146 -4.63 12.48 -1.44
N GLU A 147 -5.33 12.14 -2.51
CA GLU A 147 -6.14 10.93 -2.57
C GLU A 147 -5.22 9.73 -2.78
N TYR A 148 -5.35 8.69 -1.96
CA TYR A 148 -4.46 7.54 -2.04
C TYR A 148 -5.15 6.23 -1.67
N VAL A 149 -4.57 5.16 -2.19
CA VAL A 149 -4.90 3.77 -1.85
C VAL A 149 -3.61 2.95 -1.83
N ALA A 150 -3.58 1.90 -1.01
CA ALA A 150 -2.40 1.06 -0.86
C ALA A 150 -2.73 -0.41 -1.13
N LEU A 151 -1.92 -1.04 -1.99
CA LEU A 151 -1.98 -2.45 -2.34
C LEU A 151 -0.69 -3.14 -1.94
N ALA A 152 -0.78 -4.18 -1.12
CA ALA A 152 0.36 -5.00 -0.74
C ALA A 152 0.38 -6.33 -1.48
N ALA A 153 1.57 -6.81 -1.78
CA ALA A 153 1.83 -8.11 -2.41
C ALA A 153 2.67 -8.97 -1.46
N VAL A 154 2.18 -10.14 -1.09
CA VAL A 154 2.86 -11.06 -0.18
C VAL A 154 3.98 -11.77 -0.94
N VAL A 155 5.22 -11.44 -0.60
CA VAL A 155 6.43 -12.00 -1.24
C VAL A 155 7.12 -13.07 -0.40
N ASN A 156 6.86 -13.12 0.90
CA ASN A 156 7.31 -14.16 1.81
C ASN A 156 6.29 -14.35 2.95
N ARG A 157 6.35 -15.49 3.62
CA ARG A 157 5.64 -15.65 4.90
C ARG A 157 6.56 -15.21 6.03
N ALA A 158 6.07 -14.32 6.89
CA ALA A 158 6.85 -13.85 8.03
C ALA A 158 7.32 -15.04 8.90
N ALA A 159 8.60 -15.07 9.21
CA ALA A 159 9.28 -16.13 9.97
C ALA A 159 9.26 -17.53 9.36
N ALA A 160 8.90 -17.72 8.10
CA ALA A 160 9.02 -19.01 7.41
C ALA A 160 10.26 -19.02 6.51
N ALA A 161 10.92 -20.17 6.46
CA ALA A 161 11.95 -20.44 5.47
C ALA A 161 11.27 -20.95 4.19
N ASP A 162 10.72 -20.05 3.38
CA ASP A 162 10.18 -20.42 2.07
C ASP A 162 11.33 -20.88 1.18
N SER A 163 11.15 -21.97 0.42
CA SER A 163 12.17 -22.43 -0.50
C SER A 163 12.35 -21.43 -1.67
N HIS A 164 13.55 -21.32 -2.19
CA HIS A 164 13.85 -20.44 -3.33
C HIS A 164 12.91 -20.70 -4.52
N ASP A 165 12.62 -21.97 -4.82
CA ASP A 165 11.74 -22.35 -5.92
C ASP A 165 10.29 -21.91 -5.66
N ALA A 166 9.80 -22.02 -4.43
CA ALA A 166 8.47 -21.54 -4.07
C ALA A 166 8.35 -20.01 -4.23
N VAL A 167 9.39 -19.27 -3.87
CA VAL A 167 9.44 -17.81 -4.05
C VAL A 167 9.47 -17.43 -5.53
N LEU A 168 10.24 -18.14 -6.36
CA LEU A 168 10.30 -17.88 -7.81
C LEU A 168 8.98 -18.19 -8.51
N LEU A 169 8.32 -19.30 -8.19
CA LEU A 169 7.01 -19.65 -8.75
C LEU A 169 5.95 -18.60 -8.36
N ALA A 170 5.91 -18.22 -7.09
CA ALA A 170 4.99 -17.21 -6.60
C ALA A 170 5.27 -15.82 -7.24
N ALA A 171 6.53 -15.49 -7.53
CA ALA A 171 6.87 -14.24 -8.18
C ALA A 171 6.30 -14.12 -9.60
N GLY A 172 6.23 -15.23 -10.36
CA GLY A 172 5.60 -15.26 -11.68
C GLY A 172 4.11 -14.95 -11.64
N GLU A 173 3.37 -15.65 -10.78
CA GLU A 173 1.93 -15.44 -10.57
C GLU A 173 1.64 -14.05 -9.98
N LEU A 174 2.48 -13.60 -9.06
CA LEU A 174 2.38 -12.28 -8.44
C LEU A 174 2.52 -11.16 -9.47
N ARG A 175 3.45 -11.28 -10.42
CA ARG A 175 3.67 -10.28 -11.47
C ARG A 175 2.40 -9.99 -12.26
N GLU A 176 1.67 -11.04 -12.64
CA GLU A 176 0.43 -10.89 -13.41
C GLU A 176 -0.72 -10.33 -12.56
N SER A 177 -0.92 -10.89 -11.36
CA SER A 177 -2.01 -10.47 -10.47
C SER A 177 -1.80 -9.04 -9.97
N LEU A 178 -0.58 -8.67 -9.58
CA LEU A 178 -0.20 -7.32 -9.20
C LEU A 178 -0.36 -6.34 -10.37
N GLY A 179 0.09 -6.73 -11.58
CA GLY A 179 -0.07 -5.90 -12.77
C GLY A 179 -1.55 -5.62 -13.10
N ARG A 180 -2.41 -6.63 -13.01
CA ARG A 180 -3.87 -6.45 -13.15
C ARG A 180 -4.44 -5.56 -12.05
N GLY A 181 -4.05 -5.78 -10.80
CA GLY A 181 -4.48 -4.98 -9.64
C GLY A 181 -4.10 -3.51 -9.79
N VAL A 182 -2.83 -3.24 -10.08
CA VAL A 182 -2.31 -1.89 -10.30
C VAL A 182 -3.04 -1.19 -11.44
N SER A 183 -3.20 -1.85 -12.61
CA SER A 183 -3.89 -1.27 -13.76
C SER A 183 -5.35 -0.89 -13.43
N ARG A 184 -6.05 -1.73 -12.66
CA ARG A 184 -7.43 -1.46 -12.26
C ARG A 184 -7.54 -0.30 -11.28
N LEU A 185 -6.64 -0.24 -10.29
CA LEU A 185 -6.61 0.85 -9.30
C LEU A 185 -6.21 2.19 -9.95
N VAL A 186 -5.25 2.17 -10.87
CA VAL A 186 -4.88 3.38 -11.62
C VAL A 186 -6.06 3.91 -12.43
N ARG A 187 -6.80 3.03 -13.11
CA ARG A 187 -8.01 3.45 -13.87
C ARG A 187 -9.11 3.98 -12.93
N MET A 188 -9.31 3.36 -11.78
CA MET A 188 -10.28 3.85 -10.78
C MET A 188 -9.90 5.25 -10.29
N LEU A 189 -8.64 5.46 -9.91
CA LEU A 189 -8.15 6.78 -9.48
C LEU A 189 -8.22 7.82 -10.59
N ALA A 190 -7.98 7.44 -11.84
CA ALA A 190 -8.12 8.30 -13.00
C ALA A 190 -9.57 8.73 -13.21
N TRP A 191 -10.51 7.77 -13.18
CA TRP A 191 -11.94 8.05 -13.34
C TRP A 191 -12.43 9.05 -12.28
N ARG A 192 -11.98 8.90 -11.03
CA ARG A 192 -12.27 9.85 -9.96
C ARG A 192 -11.71 11.24 -10.23
N ALA A 193 -10.56 11.34 -10.91
CA ALA A 193 -10.00 12.64 -11.26
C ALA A 193 -10.88 13.45 -12.24
N ASP A 194 -11.57 12.74 -13.14
CA ASP A 194 -12.43 13.35 -14.16
C ASP A 194 -13.84 13.68 -13.61
N HIS A 195 -14.25 13.04 -12.50
CA HIS A 195 -15.61 13.14 -11.97
C HIS A 195 -15.71 13.83 -10.61
N ASP A 196 -14.58 13.99 -9.90
CA ASP A 196 -14.51 14.83 -8.70
C ASP A 196 -14.44 16.29 -9.15
N GLY A 197 -15.44 17.11 -8.82
CA GLY A 197 -15.41 18.55 -9.06
C GLY A 197 -14.22 19.21 -8.33
N PRO A 198 -13.84 20.45 -8.69
CA PRO A 198 -12.68 21.15 -8.16
C PRO A 198 -12.71 21.37 -6.64
N ASP A 199 -13.81 21.12 -5.98
CA ASP A 199 -14.07 21.24 -4.54
C ASP A 199 -14.40 19.91 -3.84
N GLY A 200 -14.22 18.75 -4.51
CA GLY A 200 -14.49 17.42 -3.93
C GLY A 200 -15.97 17.09 -3.75
N SER A 201 -16.87 17.88 -4.35
CA SER A 201 -18.29 17.58 -4.35
C SER A 201 -18.61 16.59 -5.49
N THR A 202 -19.09 15.40 -5.16
CA THR A 202 -19.65 14.47 -6.14
C THR A 202 -20.82 15.13 -6.86
N VAL A 203 -20.70 15.30 -8.17
CA VAL A 203 -21.84 15.74 -9.00
C VAL A 203 -22.85 14.59 -9.00
N ASP A 204 -23.94 14.75 -8.24
CA ASP A 204 -25.06 13.80 -8.20
C ASP A 204 -25.69 13.73 -9.58
N GLY A 205 -25.37 12.67 -10.31
CA GLY A 205 -25.86 12.38 -11.65
C GLY A 205 -27.32 11.92 -11.64
N ARG A 206 -28.25 12.79 -11.24
CA ARG A 206 -29.67 12.61 -11.54
C ARG A 206 -30.08 13.54 -12.68
N ARG A 207 -30.15 12.96 -13.86
CA ARG A 207 -31.14 13.30 -14.88
C ARG A 207 -31.54 12.04 -15.62
#